data_a447792483706279d57267d7c499a267
#
_entry.id   a447792483706279d57267d7c499a267
#
_cell.length_a   1.000
_cell.length_b   1.000
_cell.length_c   1.000
_cell.angle_alpha   90.00
_cell.angle_beta   90.00
_cell.angle_gamma   90.00
#
_symmetry.space_group_name_H-M   'P 1'
#
loop_
_entity.id
_entity.type
_entity.pdbx_description
1 polymer ?
#
loop_
_entity_poly.entity_id
_entity_poly.type
_entity_poly.pdbx_seq_one_letter_code
_entity_poly.pdbx_strand_id
1 'polypeptide(L)'
;MVTENYRQVCAYLEARYPEIDGYNFYRDIFPDNENAGELHEDFSHPNAIYLYKDEQDPKRRALRRRIMLNDTWEEDYTEFVEENPMTLCSGLTYHSRANRLKDAQCMNALIFDLDGVGLNEIQSLFLRFGGDPNELRRLPMPTYLVASGSGLHIYYVFDKPIDLYPNIKLQLKSLKYDLTFRMWD
;
A
#
# COMPACT_ATOMS: atom_id res chain seq x y z
N MET A 1 12.89 -18.12 -0.79
CA MET A 1 13.68 -18.43 0.44
C MET A 1 13.58 -17.19 1.31
N VAL A 2 13.09 -17.32 2.53
CA VAL A 2 12.98 -16.21 3.48
C VAL A 2 14.39 -15.85 3.94
N THR A 3 14.80 -14.58 3.74
CA THR A 3 16.14 -14.12 4.11
C THR A 3 16.25 -13.91 5.62
N GLU A 4 17.47 -13.95 6.17
CA GLU A 4 17.71 -13.65 7.59
C GLU A 4 17.29 -12.23 7.93
N ASN A 5 17.57 -11.27 7.06
CA ASN A 5 17.12 -9.88 7.21
C ASN A 5 15.60 -9.77 7.36
N TYR A 6 14.84 -10.48 6.52
CA TYR A 6 13.38 -10.48 6.62
C TYR A 6 12.88 -10.98 7.99
N ARG A 7 13.46 -12.07 8.50
CA ARG A 7 13.09 -12.62 9.83
C ARG A 7 13.38 -11.61 10.94
N GLN A 8 14.52 -10.93 10.88
CA GLN A 8 14.88 -9.90 11.87
C GLN A 8 13.95 -8.70 11.82
N VAL A 9 13.54 -8.26 10.63
CA VAL A 9 12.58 -7.18 10.45
C VAL A 9 11.21 -7.58 11.00
N CYS A 10 10.69 -8.76 10.67
CA CYS A 10 9.43 -9.27 11.22
C CYS A 10 9.48 -9.30 12.76
N ALA A 11 10.46 -9.93 13.34
CA ALA A 11 10.60 -10.00 14.80
C ALA A 11 10.70 -8.62 15.46
N TYR A 12 11.34 -7.66 14.80
CA TYR A 12 11.43 -6.28 15.28
C TYR A 12 10.07 -5.56 15.27
N LEU A 13 9.25 -5.78 14.22
CA LEU A 13 7.91 -5.22 14.11
C LEU A 13 6.94 -5.86 15.10
N GLU A 14 6.90 -7.20 15.17
CA GLU A 14 6.05 -7.98 16.06
C GLU A 14 6.27 -7.64 17.55
N ALA A 15 7.50 -7.33 17.93
CA ALA A 15 7.83 -6.92 19.30
C ALA A 15 7.28 -5.52 19.67
N ARG A 16 6.80 -4.72 18.71
CA ARG A 16 6.42 -3.30 18.89
C ARG A 16 5.00 -2.98 18.53
N TYR A 17 4.42 -3.71 17.61
CA TYR A 17 3.13 -3.42 17.01
C TYR A 17 2.27 -4.68 16.95
N PRO A 18 0.96 -4.56 17.13
CA PRO A 18 0.06 -5.68 16.89
C PRO A 18 0.07 -6.05 15.39
N GLU A 19 -0.01 -7.34 15.14
CA GLU A 19 -0.21 -7.85 13.78
C GLU A 19 -1.68 -7.68 13.37
N ILE A 20 -1.92 -7.35 12.11
CA ILE A 20 -3.23 -7.33 11.49
C ILE A 20 -3.26 -8.36 10.36
N ASP A 21 -4.38 -9.05 10.20
CA ASP A 21 -4.55 -9.95 9.06
C ASP A 21 -4.71 -9.18 7.74
N GLY A 22 -4.38 -9.85 6.64
CA GLY A 22 -4.37 -9.23 5.33
C GLY A 22 -5.75 -8.75 4.87
N TYR A 23 -6.83 -9.46 5.24
CA TYR A 23 -8.19 -9.04 4.87
C TYR A 23 -8.55 -7.70 5.51
N ASN A 24 -8.39 -7.57 6.82
CA ASN A 24 -8.65 -6.34 7.54
C ASN A 24 -7.74 -5.20 7.08
N PHE A 25 -6.45 -5.49 6.81
CA PHE A 25 -5.52 -4.52 6.24
C PHE A 25 -6.03 -3.93 4.91
N TYR A 26 -6.50 -4.78 3.99
CA TYR A 26 -7.04 -4.32 2.71
C TYR A 26 -8.38 -3.58 2.89
N ARG A 27 -9.23 -4.02 3.82
CA ARG A 27 -10.50 -3.33 4.12
C ARG A 27 -10.31 -1.98 4.77
N ASP A 28 -9.31 -1.81 5.60
CA ASP A 28 -9.00 -0.50 6.20
C ASP A 28 -8.49 0.50 5.15
N ILE A 29 -7.74 0.03 4.14
CA ILE A 29 -7.33 0.89 3.02
C ILE A 29 -8.52 1.18 2.09
N PHE A 30 -9.37 0.20 1.85
CA PHE A 30 -10.52 0.30 0.95
C PHE A 30 -11.81 -0.05 1.69
N PRO A 31 -12.31 0.83 2.56
CA PRO A 31 -13.58 0.61 3.25
C PRO A 31 -14.74 0.63 2.24
N ASP A 32 -15.90 0.15 2.68
CA ASP A 32 -17.13 0.32 1.90
C ASP A 32 -17.42 1.80 1.66
N ASN A 33 -17.54 2.16 0.38
CA ASN A 33 -17.52 3.54 -0.05
C ASN A 33 -18.91 4.16 -0.22
N GLU A 34 -19.85 3.87 0.66
CA GLU A 34 -21.20 4.43 0.59
C GLU A 34 -21.25 5.97 0.58
N ASN A 35 -20.18 6.64 0.97
CA ASN A 35 -20.11 8.11 1.08
C ASN A 35 -18.75 8.68 0.66
N ALA A 36 -18.06 8.06 -0.26
CA ALA A 36 -16.79 8.60 -0.76
C ALA A 36 -17.05 9.69 -1.80
N GLY A 37 -16.14 10.65 -1.92
CA GLY A 37 -16.22 11.89 -2.65
C GLY A 37 -16.80 11.86 -4.08
N GLU A 38 -16.89 13.03 -4.71
CA GLU A 38 -17.58 13.20 -6.00
C GLU A 38 -17.04 12.34 -7.15
N LEU A 39 -15.74 12.02 -7.13
CA LEU A 39 -15.13 11.15 -8.13
C LEU A 39 -15.30 9.65 -7.83
N HIS A 40 -15.83 9.32 -6.69
CA HIS A 40 -16.06 7.96 -6.25
C HIS A 40 -17.46 7.50 -6.62
N GLU A 41 -17.74 7.48 -7.91
CA GLU A 41 -18.95 6.89 -8.44
C GLU A 41 -18.86 5.36 -8.41
N ASP A 42 -19.95 4.66 -8.75
CA ASP A 42 -20.07 3.20 -8.80
C ASP A 42 -18.99 2.47 -9.62
N PHE A 43 -18.20 3.21 -10.39
CA PHE A 43 -17.13 2.67 -11.23
C PHE A 43 -15.73 2.81 -10.63
N SER A 44 -15.56 3.46 -9.49
CA SER A 44 -14.25 3.62 -8.85
C SER A 44 -14.01 2.48 -7.87
N HIS A 45 -12.98 1.68 -8.12
CA HIS A 45 -12.68 0.49 -7.34
C HIS A 45 -11.16 0.25 -7.26
N PRO A 46 -10.67 -0.42 -6.22
CA PRO A 46 -9.31 -0.91 -6.19
C PRO A 46 -9.11 -2.05 -7.19
N ASN A 47 -7.86 -2.23 -7.61
CA ASN A 47 -7.45 -3.34 -8.44
C ASN A 47 -6.40 -4.17 -7.71
N ALA A 48 -6.66 -5.45 -7.46
CA ALA A 48 -5.63 -6.39 -7.08
C ALA A 48 -4.72 -6.67 -8.28
N ILE A 49 -3.41 -6.59 -8.07
CA ILE A 49 -2.39 -6.95 -9.05
C ILE A 49 -1.65 -8.16 -8.50
N TYR A 50 -1.76 -9.28 -9.17
CA TYR A 50 -1.20 -10.54 -8.70
C TYR A 50 -0.37 -11.23 -9.78
N LEU A 51 0.52 -12.13 -9.36
CA LEU A 51 1.38 -12.88 -10.25
C LEU A 51 0.66 -14.16 -10.71
N TYR A 52 0.22 -14.14 -11.95
CA TYR A 52 -0.34 -15.34 -12.59
C TYR A 52 0.76 -16.32 -12.98
N LYS A 53 0.58 -17.58 -12.62
CA LYS A 53 1.38 -18.72 -13.10
C LYS A 53 0.51 -19.58 -14.01
N ASP A 54 0.99 -19.80 -15.21
CA ASP A 54 0.32 -20.69 -16.15
C ASP A 54 0.55 -22.14 -15.72
N GLU A 55 -0.51 -22.91 -15.48
CA GLU A 55 -0.39 -24.31 -15.09
C GLU A 55 0.21 -25.18 -16.19
N GLN A 56 -0.01 -24.83 -17.47
CA GLN A 56 0.49 -25.53 -18.63
C GLN A 56 1.93 -25.15 -18.97
N ASP A 57 2.37 -23.96 -18.61
CA ASP A 57 3.74 -23.49 -18.77
C ASP A 57 4.22 -22.77 -17.48
N PRO A 58 4.82 -23.50 -16.52
CA PRO A 58 5.28 -22.96 -15.26
C PRO A 58 6.34 -21.84 -15.39
N LYS A 59 6.97 -21.70 -16.57
CA LYS A 59 7.92 -20.61 -16.86
C LYS A 59 7.22 -19.34 -17.25
N ARG A 60 5.99 -19.44 -17.72
CA ARG A 60 5.18 -18.29 -18.12
C ARG A 60 4.58 -17.64 -16.89
N ARG A 61 5.05 -16.43 -16.61
CA ARG A 61 4.55 -15.59 -15.51
C ARG A 61 4.07 -14.28 -16.09
N ALA A 62 2.91 -13.81 -15.68
CA ALA A 62 2.36 -12.52 -16.07
C ALA A 62 1.66 -11.85 -14.89
N LEU A 63 1.79 -10.54 -14.81
CA LEU A 63 0.98 -9.76 -13.88
C LEU A 63 -0.45 -9.64 -14.43
N ARG A 64 -1.40 -10.00 -13.60
CA ARG A 64 -2.84 -9.89 -13.87
C ARG A 64 -3.45 -8.84 -12.94
N ARG A 65 -4.61 -8.36 -13.34
CA ARG A 65 -5.39 -7.38 -12.56
C ARG A 65 -6.80 -7.89 -12.39
N ARG A 66 -7.28 -7.84 -11.17
CA ARG A 66 -8.67 -8.08 -10.82
C ARG A 66 -9.26 -6.81 -10.24
N ILE A 67 -10.41 -6.39 -10.75
CA ILE A 67 -11.24 -5.37 -10.11
C ILE A 67 -11.81 -5.98 -8.84
N MET A 68 -11.67 -5.27 -7.72
CA MET A 68 -12.25 -5.67 -6.44
C MET A 68 -13.48 -4.83 -6.18
N LEU A 69 -14.63 -5.48 -6.12
CA LEU A 69 -15.92 -4.85 -5.87
C LEU A 69 -16.36 -5.10 -4.42
N ASN A 70 -17.15 -4.19 -3.85
CA ASN A 70 -17.67 -4.37 -2.49
C ASN A 70 -18.51 -5.63 -2.36
N ASP A 71 -19.37 -5.91 -3.33
CA ASP A 71 -20.31 -7.04 -3.32
C ASP A 71 -19.61 -8.41 -3.39
N THR A 72 -18.41 -8.47 -3.96
CA THR A 72 -17.61 -9.70 -4.12
C THR A 72 -16.26 -9.62 -3.42
N TRP A 73 -16.13 -8.74 -2.43
CA TRP A 73 -14.84 -8.44 -1.80
C TRP A 73 -14.19 -9.65 -1.17
N GLU A 74 -14.95 -10.45 -0.43
CA GLU A 74 -14.41 -11.60 0.28
C GLU A 74 -13.90 -12.68 -0.67
N GLU A 75 -14.69 -12.98 -1.72
CA GLU A 75 -14.29 -13.94 -2.76
C GLU A 75 -13.08 -13.42 -3.55
N ASP A 76 -13.11 -12.15 -3.95
CA ASP A 76 -12.01 -11.54 -4.71
C ASP A 76 -10.73 -11.45 -3.87
N TYR A 77 -10.84 -11.16 -2.58
CA TYR A 77 -9.69 -11.15 -1.67
C TYR A 77 -9.08 -12.55 -1.56
N THR A 78 -9.89 -13.55 -1.26
CA THR A 78 -9.41 -14.94 -1.09
C THR A 78 -8.78 -15.46 -2.36
N GLU A 79 -9.47 -15.34 -3.51
CA GLU A 79 -9.00 -15.91 -4.79
C GLU A 79 -7.78 -15.17 -5.36
N PHE A 80 -7.74 -13.84 -5.27
CA PHE A 80 -6.74 -13.04 -6.00
C PHE A 80 -5.67 -12.41 -5.11
N VAL A 81 -5.89 -12.31 -3.82
CA VAL A 81 -4.94 -11.72 -2.87
C VAL A 81 -4.31 -12.78 -1.99
N GLU A 82 -5.11 -13.48 -1.20
CA GLU A 82 -4.62 -14.41 -0.18
C GLU A 82 -3.92 -15.63 -0.79
N GLU A 83 -4.49 -16.24 -1.82
CA GLU A 83 -3.92 -17.42 -2.47
C GLU A 83 -2.70 -17.12 -3.35
N ASN A 84 -2.40 -15.85 -3.60
CA ASN A 84 -1.28 -15.48 -4.46
C ASN A 84 -0.03 -15.11 -3.67
N PRO A 85 1.14 -15.68 -4.03
CA PRO A 85 2.39 -15.42 -3.31
C PRO A 85 2.92 -14.00 -3.52
N MET A 86 2.35 -13.24 -4.44
CA MET A 86 2.74 -11.87 -4.73
C MET A 86 1.51 -11.09 -5.19
N THR A 87 1.07 -10.17 -4.34
CA THR A 87 0.01 -9.21 -4.65
C THR A 87 0.47 -7.81 -4.32
N LEU A 88 0.11 -6.85 -5.16
CA LEU A 88 0.46 -5.43 -5.01
C LEU A 88 -0.80 -4.61 -4.71
N CYS A 89 -0.70 -3.72 -3.75
CA CYS A 89 -1.73 -2.73 -3.41
C CYS A 89 -1.20 -1.33 -3.66
N SER A 90 -1.90 -0.55 -4.46
CA SER A 90 -1.48 0.82 -4.85
C SER A 90 -2.01 1.93 -3.95
N GLY A 91 -2.94 1.64 -3.04
CA GLY A 91 -3.65 2.66 -2.26
C GLY A 91 -4.57 3.57 -3.07
N LEU A 92 -4.84 3.24 -4.33
CA LEU A 92 -5.64 4.03 -5.26
C LEU A 92 -6.87 3.24 -5.72
N THR A 93 -7.96 3.94 -5.98
CA THR A 93 -9.09 3.41 -6.75
C THR A 93 -9.07 3.96 -8.17
N TYR A 94 -9.61 3.19 -9.10
CA TYR A 94 -9.53 3.44 -10.53
C TYR A 94 -10.89 3.32 -11.21
N HIS A 95 -11.08 4.11 -12.24
CA HIS A 95 -12.23 4.00 -13.13
C HIS A 95 -12.17 2.78 -14.08
N SER A 96 -10.99 2.16 -14.22
CA SER A 96 -10.79 1.04 -15.15
C SER A 96 -9.82 0.00 -14.60
N ARG A 97 -9.67 -1.13 -15.30
CA ARG A 97 -8.64 -2.14 -14.98
C ARG A 97 -7.21 -1.64 -15.12
N ALA A 98 -6.99 -0.50 -15.78
CA ALA A 98 -5.65 0.01 -16.01
C ALA A 98 -5.18 0.85 -14.83
N ASN A 99 -4.15 0.39 -14.14
CA ASN A 99 -3.53 1.10 -13.01
C ASN A 99 -2.63 2.25 -13.50
N ARG A 100 -3.21 3.17 -14.27
CA ARG A 100 -2.50 4.36 -14.74
C ARG A 100 -2.97 5.58 -13.96
N LEU A 101 -2.07 6.51 -13.70
CA LEU A 101 -2.38 7.73 -12.95
C LEU A 101 -3.55 8.53 -13.55
N LYS A 102 -3.74 8.49 -14.87
CA LYS A 102 -4.86 9.15 -15.54
C LYS A 102 -6.22 8.52 -15.24
N ASP A 103 -6.23 7.23 -14.92
CA ASP A 103 -7.44 6.45 -14.62
C ASP A 103 -7.72 6.40 -13.10
N ALA A 104 -6.80 6.94 -12.28
CA ALA A 104 -6.96 7.01 -10.83
C ALA A 104 -7.97 8.08 -10.45
N GLN A 105 -8.94 7.70 -9.63
CA GLN A 105 -10.04 8.53 -9.15
C GLN A 105 -9.80 9.06 -7.74
N CYS A 106 -9.47 8.17 -6.81
CA CYS A 106 -9.23 8.54 -5.42
C CYS A 106 -7.92 7.92 -4.90
N MET A 107 -7.35 8.57 -3.90
CA MET A 107 -6.25 8.04 -3.09
C MET A 107 -6.76 7.73 -1.69
N ASN A 108 -6.66 6.49 -1.29
CA ASN A 108 -7.04 5.98 0.03
C ASN A 108 -5.84 5.90 0.96
N ALA A 109 -4.65 5.66 0.41
CA ALA A 109 -3.41 5.61 1.18
C ALA A 109 -2.23 6.14 0.38
N LEU A 110 -1.32 6.82 1.08
CA LEU A 110 0.01 7.16 0.56
C LEU A 110 0.98 6.05 0.95
N ILE A 111 1.62 5.44 -0.03
CA ILE A 111 2.48 4.28 0.16
C ILE A 111 3.91 4.60 -0.22
N PHE A 112 4.86 4.17 0.61
CA PHE A 112 6.29 4.20 0.35
C PHE A 112 6.83 2.78 0.36
N ASP A 113 7.60 2.46 -0.65
CA ASP A 113 8.30 1.19 -0.80
C ASP A 113 9.79 1.45 -0.60
N LEU A 114 10.35 0.88 0.46
CA LEU A 114 11.75 1.00 0.84
C LEU A 114 12.46 -0.31 0.55
N ASP A 115 12.97 -0.45 -0.65
CA ASP A 115 13.73 -1.61 -1.07
C ASP A 115 15.16 -1.62 -0.52
N GLY A 116 15.64 -2.82 -0.20
CA GLY A 116 17.03 -3.05 0.19
C GLY A 116 17.42 -2.49 1.56
N VAL A 117 16.44 -2.14 2.39
CA VAL A 117 16.70 -1.67 3.76
C VAL A 117 16.80 -2.84 4.72
N GLY A 118 17.80 -2.78 5.59
CA GLY A 118 17.99 -3.75 6.67
C GLY A 118 17.44 -3.26 8.01
N LEU A 119 17.63 -4.10 9.04
CA LEU A 119 17.15 -3.79 10.38
C LEU A 119 17.71 -2.46 10.93
N ASN A 120 18.98 -2.16 10.66
CA ASN A 120 19.62 -0.93 11.16
C ASN A 120 18.99 0.34 10.57
N GLU A 121 18.74 0.34 9.26
CA GLU A 121 18.11 1.44 8.55
C GLU A 121 16.65 1.62 9.04
N ILE A 122 15.94 0.52 9.24
CA ILE A 122 14.56 0.54 9.78
C ILE A 122 14.55 1.08 11.22
N GLN A 123 15.47 0.68 12.07
CA GLN A 123 15.58 1.21 13.43
C GLN A 123 15.89 2.72 13.43
N SER A 124 16.80 3.17 12.57
CA SER A 124 17.10 4.58 12.39
C SER A 124 15.90 5.39 11.90
N LEU A 125 15.14 4.84 10.96
CA LEU A 125 13.90 5.43 10.46
C LEU A 125 12.85 5.57 11.57
N PHE A 126 12.70 4.56 12.42
CA PHE A 126 11.70 4.54 13.49
C PHE A 126 11.95 5.57 14.57
N LEU A 127 13.20 5.97 14.79
CA LEU A 127 13.54 7.08 15.70
C LEU A 127 12.99 8.43 15.21
N ARG A 128 12.61 8.53 13.95
CA ARG A 128 12.08 9.75 13.32
C ARG A 128 10.56 9.79 13.26
N PHE A 129 9.87 8.69 13.55
CA PHE A 129 8.41 8.67 13.59
C PHE A 129 7.89 9.40 14.83
N GLY A 130 6.86 10.21 14.64
CA GLY A 130 6.25 11.03 15.69
C GLY A 130 7.12 12.24 16.07
N GLY A 131 6.78 12.89 17.19
CA GLY A 131 7.43 14.10 17.65
C GLY A 131 6.87 15.38 17.02
N ASP A 132 7.58 16.50 17.15
CA ASP A 132 7.13 17.78 16.58
C ASP A 132 7.27 17.74 15.05
N PRO A 133 6.19 17.91 14.29
CA PRO A 133 6.23 17.91 12.82
C PRO A 133 7.06 19.07 12.23
N ASN A 134 7.37 20.11 13.01
CA ASN A 134 8.22 21.21 12.58
C ASN A 134 9.72 20.88 12.70
N GLU A 135 10.09 19.81 13.39
CA GLU A 135 11.48 19.38 13.43
C GLU A 135 11.89 18.81 12.08
N LEU A 136 13.04 19.23 11.58
CA LEU A 136 13.64 18.68 10.37
C LEU A 136 13.86 17.17 10.56
N ARG A 137 13.46 16.38 9.55
CA ARG A 137 13.57 14.91 9.54
C ARG A 137 12.53 14.16 10.36
N ARG A 138 11.57 14.81 10.99
CA ARG A 138 10.46 14.10 11.62
C ARG A 138 9.48 13.59 10.56
N LEU A 139 8.93 12.43 10.83
CA LEU A 139 7.96 11.75 9.97
C LEU A 139 6.66 11.53 10.75
N PRO A 140 5.51 11.64 10.12
CA PRO A 140 4.26 11.21 10.74
C PRO A 140 4.34 9.74 11.14
N MET A 141 3.58 9.34 12.17
CA MET A 141 3.40 7.92 12.45
C MET A 141 2.64 7.27 11.30
N PRO A 142 3.14 6.17 10.75
CA PRO A 142 2.41 5.42 9.72
C PRO A 142 1.21 4.68 10.32
N THR A 143 0.22 4.42 9.47
CA THR A 143 -0.92 3.58 9.85
C THR A 143 -0.51 2.12 9.87
N TYR A 144 0.21 1.67 8.83
CA TYR A 144 0.69 0.28 8.70
C TYR A 144 2.13 0.21 8.23
N LEU A 145 2.77 -0.87 8.64
CA LEU A 145 4.12 -1.27 8.24
C LEU A 145 4.05 -2.71 7.74
N VAL A 146 4.58 -2.96 6.56
CA VAL A 146 4.59 -4.28 5.94
C VAL A 146 6.01 -4.68 5.60
N ALA A 147 6.49 -5.78 6.19
CA ALA A 147 7.76 -6.38 5.78
C ALA A 147 7.62 -7.00 4.39
N SER A 148 8.33 -6.50 3.40
CA SER A 148 8.16 -6.84 1.97
C SER A 148 9.18 -7.85 1.44
N GLY A 149 9.81 -8.63 2.32
CA GLY A 149 10.83 -9.60 1.92
C GLY A 149 12.22 -9.00 1.71
N SER A 150 12.37 -7.93 0.93
CA SER A 150 13.62 -7.19 0.71
C SER A 150 13.69 -5.85 1.44
N GLY A 151 12.60 -5.42 2.06
CA GLY A 151 12.52 -4.10 2.67
C GLY A 151 11.26 -3.88 3.51
N LEU A 152 10.75 -2.66 3.48
CA LEU A 152 9.62 -2.22 4.26
C LEU A 152 8.68 -1.36 3.42
N HIS A 153 7.39 -1.68 3.43
CA HIS A 153 6.38 -0.75 2.92
C HIS A 153 5.77 0.02 4.08
N ILE A 154 5.58 1.31 3.88
CA ILE A 154 5.00 2.24 4.84
C ILE A 154 3.69 2.77 4.27
N TYR A 155 2.61 2.65 5.02
CA TYR A 155 1.27 3.06 4.63
C TYR A 155 0.76 4.18 5.53
N TYR A 156 0.36 5.27 4.92
CA TYR A 156 -0.42 6.35 5.54
C TYR A 156 -1.83 6.29 4.96
N VAL A 157 -2.74 5.64 5.67
CA VAL A 157 -4.14 5.52 5.26
C VAL A 157 -4.86 6.81 5.64
N PHE A 158 -5.68 7.33 4.75
CA PHE A 158 -6.46 8.53 4.99
C PHE A 158 -7.81 8.19 5.62
N ASP A 159 -8.29 9.02 6.53
CA ASP A 159 -9.62 8.87 7.16
C ASP A 159 -10.74 8.91 6.12
N LYS A 160 -10.52 9.61 5.01
CA LYS A 160 -11.41 9.67 3.85
C LYS A 160 -10.61 9.65 2.57
N PRO A 161 -11.08 8.95 1.54
CA PRO A 161 -10.46 9.01 0.23
C PRO A 161 -10.32 10.45 -0.28
N ILE A 162 -9.21 10.74 -0.93
CA ILE A 162 -8.93 12.05 -1.51
C ILE A 162 -9.19 12.00 -3.01
N ASP A 163 -10.14 12.80 -3.49
CA ASP A 163 -10.45 12.94 -4.91
C ASP A 163 -9.26 13.50 -5.69
N LEU A 164 -8.89 12.81 -6.77
CA LEU A 164 -7.67 13.07 -7.52
C LEU A 164 -7.88 14.06 -8.68
N TYR A 165 -8.37 15.26 -8.38
CA TYR A 165 -8.35 16.37 -9.33
C TYR A 165 -6.91 16.73 -9.74
N PRO A 166 -6.69 17.31 -10.93
CA PRO A 166 -5.33 17.60 -11.43
C PRO A 166 -4.44 18.41 -10.47
N ASN A 167 -4.99 19.41 -9.81
CA ASN A 167 -4.29 20.22 -8.81
C ASN A 167 -3.95 19.41 -7.54
N ILE A 168 -4.86 18.55 -7.11
CA ILE A 168 -4.65 17.66 -5.94
C ILE A 168 -3.57 16.63 -6.25
N LYS A 169 -3.57 16.03 -7.45
CA LYS A 169 -2.50 15.11 -7.88
C LYS A 169 -1.11 15.77 -7.77
N LEU A 170 -0.99 17.04 -8.15
CA LEU A 170 0.28 17.78 -8.03
C LEU A 170 0.69 18.00 -6.57
N GLN A 171 -0.25 18.37 -5.70
CA GLN A 171 0.01 18.57 -4.27
C GLN A 171 0.44 17.25 -3.59
N LEU A 172 -0.27 16.16 -3.85
CA LEU A 172 0.07 14.84 -3.31
C LEU A 172 1.44 14.35 -3.82
N LYS A 173 1.76 14.65 -5.07
CA LYS A 173 3.10 14.36 -5.62
C LYS A 173 4.19 15.13 -4.89
N SER A 174 3.98 16.42 -4.62
CA SER A 174 4.91 17.25 -3.85
C SER A 174 5.09 16.71 -2.43
N LEU A 175 3.98 16.41 -1.73
CA LEU A 175 4.01 15.81 -0.39
C LEU A 175 4.80 14.47 -0.38
N LYS A 176 4.56 13.62 -1.38
CA LYS A 176 5.28 12.36 -1.51
C LYS A 176 6.78 12.58 -1.65
N TYR A 177 7.21 13.55 -2.46
CA TYR A 177 8.64 13.90 -2.60
C TYR A 177 9.24 14.39 -1.28
N ASP A 178 8.56 15.27 -0.56
CA ASP A 178 9.04 15.79 0.72
C ASP A 178 9.22 14.66 1.75
N LEU A 179 8.23 13.77 1.87
CA LEU A 179 8.31 12.63 2.77
C LEU A 179 9.41 11.65 2.35
N THR A 180 9.53 11.37 1.04
CA THR A 180 10.62 10.52 0.53
C THR A 180 11.98 11.09 0.89
N PHE A 181 12.19 12.38 0.67
CA PHE A 181 13.42 13.05 1.03
C PHE A 181 13.75 12.90 2.53
N ARG A 182 12.74 13.12 3.38
CA ARG A 182 12.90 12.95 4.84
C ARG A 182 13.18 11.50 5.26
N MET A 183 12.77 10.52 4.48
CA MET A 183 13.01 9.10 4.78
C MET A 183 14.47 8.70 4.50
N TRP A 184 15.10 9.28 3.49
CA TRP A 184 16.44 8.91 3.04
C TRP A 184 17.59 9.73 3.66
N ASP A 185 17.30 10.80 4.36
CA ASP A 185 18.31 11.72 4.89
C ASP A 185 18.84 11.31 6.32
#